data_930978949cbc2688e8a28939fc3a3453
#
_entry.id   930978949cbc2688e8a28939fc3a3453
#
_cell.length_a   1.000
_cell.length_b   1.000
_cell.length_c   1.000
_cell.angle_alpha   90.00
_cell.angle_beta   90.00
_cell.angle_gamma   90.00
#
_symmetry.space_group_name_H-M   'P 1'
#
loop_
_entity.id
_entity.type
_entity.pdbx_description
1 polymer ?
#
loop_
_entity_poly.entity_id
_entity_poly.type
_entity_poly.pdbx_seq_one_letter_code
_entity_poly.pdbx_strand_id
1 'polypeptide(L)'
;MEPPSPLQIAVVYRALRKGREDSKDEPGAADFYYGEMEMRRHDKRAKARRERRGHHYGHWAAATTERAVLWLYWLTSGYGLRAWRAIAALAVVIGLVGIGFSRVGFHHPHPSQVASWLYALQAAVSLEGKARQLSGQLTLPGELLRVGLRFTGPVLLALAVLSIRGRVKR
;
A
#
# COMPACT_ATOMS: atom_id res chain seq x y z
N MET A 1 -27.39 3.27 27.61
CA MET A 1 -27.34 3.20 26.13
C MET A 1 -26.02 2.59 25.74
N GLU A 2 -26.04 1.50 24.98
CA GLU A 2 -24.81 0.87 24.47
C GLU A 2 -24.23 1.77 23.35
N PRO A 3 -22.91 2.02 23.33
CA PRO A 3 -22.32 2.87 22.31
C PRO A 3 -22.49 2.22 20.93
N PRO A 4 -22.71 3.02 19.86
CA PRO A 4 -22.95 2.49 18.52
C PRO A 4 -21.75 1.71 18.02
N SER A 5 -21.98 0.58 17.35
CA SER A 5 -20.92 -0.24 16.78
C SER A 5 -20.20 0.50 15.64
N PRO A 6 -18.91 0.19 15.37
CA PRO A 6 -18.19 0.83 14.26
C PRO A 6 -18.89 0.64 12.92
N LEU A 7 -19.59 -0.48 12.71
CA LEU A 7 -20.34 -0.74 11.49
C LEU A 7 -21.55 0.20 11.36
N GLN A 8 -22.28 0.47 12.46
CA GLN A 8 -23.40 1.42 12.46
C GLN A 8 -22.91 2.84 12.13
N ILE A 9 -21.77 3.24 12.69
CA ILE A 9 -21.15 4.53 12.38
C ILE A 9 -20.74 4.58 10.91
N ALA A 10 -20.21 3.50 10.34
CA ALA A 10 -19.84 3.43 8.92
C ALA A 10 -21.06 3.63 7.99
N VAL A 11 -22.25 3.13 8.38
CA VAL A 11 -23.50 3.37 7.63
C VAL A 11 -23.87 4.84 7.63
N VAL A 12 -23.73 5.53 8.76
CA VAL A 12 -24.00 6.98 8.86
C VAL A 12 -23.04 7.77 7.97
N TYR A 13 -21.73 7.46 8.01
CA TYR A 13 -20.74 8.09 7.12
C TYR A 13 -21.08 7.88 5.64
N ARG A 14 -21.58 6.69 5.27
CA ARG A 14 -22.02 6.41 3.90
C ARG A 14 -23.21 7.29 3.49
N ALA A 15 -24.20 7.46 4.36
CA ALA A 15 -25.35 8.32 4.09
C ALA A 15 -24.92 9.79 3.92
N LEU A 16 -24.05 10.30 4.80
CA LEU A 16 -23.52 11.65 4.72
C LEU A 16 -22.70 11.86 3.43
N ARG A 17 -21.87 10.87 3.05
CA ARG A 17 -21.13 10.89 1.79
C ARG A 17 -22.07 11.02 0.61
N LYS A 18 -23.12 10.20 0.54
CA LYS A 18 -24.08 10.24 -0.55
C LYS A 18 -24.76 11.62 -0.65
N GLY A 19 -25.15 12.22 0.48
CA GLY A 19 -25.69 13.58 0.49
C GLY A 19 -24.72 14.64 -0.07
N ARG A 20 -23.41 14.49 0.17
CA ARG A 20 -22.38 15.36 -0.42
C ARG A 20 -22.17 15.10 -1.90
N GLU A 21 -22.18 13.84 -2.33
CA GLU A 21 -22.13 13.47 -3.76
C GLU A 21 -23.31 14.06 -4.52
N ASP A 22 -24.52 13.97 -3.97
CA ASP A 22 -25.74 14.53 -4.56
C ASP A 22 -25.69 16.08 -4.66
N SER A 23 -25.05 16.74 -3.69
CA SER A 23 -24.81 18.20 -3.71
C SER A 23 -23.58 18.63 -4.53
N LYS A 24 -22.87 17.69 -5.19
CA LYS A 24 -21.62 17.90 -5.95
C LYS A 24 -20.47 18.47 -5.09
N ASP A 25 -20.51 18.25 -3.77
CA ASP A 25 -19.40 18.59 -2.85
C ASP A 25 -18.42 17.41 -2.76
N GLU A 26 -17.58 17.27 -3.77
CA GLU A 26 -16.59 16.20 -3.87
C GLU A 26 -15.58 16.19 -2.68
N PRO A 27 -15.05 17.33 -2.21
CA PRO A 27 -14.15 17.35 -1.05
C PRO A 27 -14.84 16.82 0.22
N GLY A 28 -16.05 17.25 0.51
CA GLY A 28 -16.82 16.78 1.65
C GLY A 28 -17.18 15.30 1.54
N ALA A 29 -17.52 14.81 0.33
CA ALA A 29 -17.74 13.39 0.07
C ALA A 29 -16.49 12.55 0.35
N ALA A 30 -15.31 13.04 -0.01
CA ALA A 30 -14.04 12.37 0.24
C ALA A 30 -13.73 12.21 1.73
N ASP A 31 -14.00 13.22 2.55
CA ASP A 31 -13.79 13.16 3.99
C ASP A 31 -14.72 12.13 4.65
N PHE A 32 -15.98 12.09 4.26
CA PHE A 32 -16.92 11.08 4.75
C PHE A 32 -16.57 9.66 4.26
N TYR A 33 -16.03 9.52 3.04
CA TYR A 33 -15.50 8.24 2.56
C TYR A 33 -14.33 7.76 3.43
N TYR A 34 -13.42 8.65 3.78
CA TYR A 34 -12.31 8.31 4.68
C TYR A 34 -12.83 7.81 6.03
N GLY A 35 -13.80 8.52 6.63
CA GLY A 35 -14.43 8.13 7.89
C GLY A 35 -15.13 6.76 7.80
N GLU A 36 -15.86 6.48 6.70
CA GLU A 36 -16.50 5.19 6.45
C GLU A 36 -15.46 4.06 6.44
N MET A 37 -14.35 4.23 5.70
CA MET A 37 -13.30 3.21 5.59
C MET A 37 -12.58 2.98 6.91
N GLU A 38 -12.37 4.03 7.70
CA GLU A 38 -11.76 3.92 9.02
C GLU A 38 -12.65 3.11 10.00
N MET A 39 -13.96 3.35 9.99
CA MET A 39 -14.91 2.60 10.82
C MET A 39 -14.99 1.13 10.37
N ARG A 40 -14.98 0.84 9.09
CA ARG A 40 -14.91 -0.55 8.57
C ARG A 40 -13.62 -1.25 9.00
N ARG A 41 -12.50 -0.54 9.00
CA ARG A 41 -11.22 -1.08 9.48
C ARG A 41 -11.28 -1.43 10.97
N HIS A 42 -11.90 -0.58 11.78
CA HIS A 42 -12.12 -0.84 13.20
C HIS A 42 -13.03 -2.06 13.46
N ASP A 43 -14.12 -2.19 12.69
CA ASP A 43 -15.00 -3.36 12.78
C ASP A 43 -14.27 -4.67 12.46
N LYS A 44 -13.49 -4.69 11.36
CA LYS A 44 -12.68 -5.86 11.00
C LYS A 44 -11.63 -6.21 12.07
N ARG A 45 -11.07 -5.21 12.76
CA ARG A 45 -10.18 -5.45 13.91
C ARG A 45 -10.91 -6.09 15.07
N ALA A 46 -12.11 -5.60 15.42
CA ALA A 46 -12.92 -6.14 16.49
C ALA A 46 -13.35 -7.59 16.17
N LYS A 47 -13.77 -7.85 14.92
CA LYS A 47 -14.13 -9.19 14.44
C LYS A 47 -12.96 -10.16 14.53
N ALA A 48 -11.79 -9.78 14.00
CA ALA A 48 -10.59 -10.62 14.06
C ALA A 48 -10.15 -10.95 15.51
N ARG A 49 -10.33 -10.02 16.45
CA ARG A 49 -10.06 -10.28 17.88
C ARG A 49 -11.04 -11.29 18.49
N ARG A 50 -12.34 -11.20 18.12
CA ARG A 50 -13.38 -12.15 18.60
C ARG A 50 -13.12 -13.55 18.06
N GLU A 51 -12.84 -13.69 16.75
CA GLU A 51 -12.59 -14.95 16.07
C GLU A 51 -11.31 -15.64 16.60
N ARG A 52 -10.26 -14.86 16.90
CA ARG A 52 -9.04 -15.40 17.53
C ARG A 52 -9.31 -16.03 18.89
N ARG A 53 -10.26 -15.49 19.66
CA ARG A 53 -10.66 -16.08 20.97
C ARG A 53 -11.49 -17.34 20.82
N GLY A 54 -12.19 -17.51 19.69
CA GLY A 54 -13.07 -18.65 19.42
C GLY A 54 -12.43 -19.88 18.78
N HIS A 55 -11.10 -19.94 18.60
CA HIS A 55 -10.35 -21.06 17.98
C HIS A 55 -10.78 -21.44 16.54
N HIS A 56 -11.46 -20.57 15.80
CA HIS A 56 -11.84 -20.80 14.39
C HIS A 56 -10.74 -20.36 13.43
N TYR A 57 -9.71 -21.19 13.26
CA TYR A 57 -8.50 -20.85 12.49
C TYR A 57 -8.76 -20.47 11.03
N GLY A 58 -9.73 -21.11 10.35
CA GLY A 58 -10.04 -20.81 8.95
C GLY A 58 -10.64 -19.40 8.76
N HIS A 59 -11.59 -19.01 9.59
CA HIS A 59 -12.20 -17.67 9.56
C HIS A 59 -11.23 -16.58 10.02
N TRP A 60 -10.33 -16.91 10.96
CA TRP A 60 -9.27 -16.00 11.41
C TRP A 60 -8.31 -15.64 10.28
N ALA A 61 -7.88 -16.61 9.45
CA ALA A 61 -6.98 -16.36 8.33
C ALA A 61 -7.62 -15.40 7.31
N ALA A 62 -8.89 -15.60 6.93
CA ALA A 62 -9.62 -14.71 6.04
C ALA A 62 -9.75 -13.28 6.62
N ALA A 63 -10.14 -13.15 7.89
CA ALA A 63 -10.27 -11.87 8.58
C ALA A 63 -8.94 -11.12 8.71
N THR A 64 -7.83 -11.86 8.92
CA THR A 64 -6.49 -11.24 8.98
C THR A 64 -6.00 -10.78 7.61
N THR A 65 -6.29 -11.53 6.55
CA THR A 65 -5.95 -11.16 5.17
C THR A 65 -6.69 -9.90 4.75
N GLU A 66 -8.02 -9.84 4.93
CA GLU A 66 -8.81 -8.63 4.65
C GLU A 66 -8.29 -7.42 5.44
N ARG A 67 -7.96 -7.63 6.72
CA ARG A 67 -7.39 -6.59 7.55
C ARG A 67 -6.03 -6.12 7.04
N ALA A 68 -5.16 -7.05 6.62
CA ALA A 68 -3.85 -6.71 6.08
C ALA A 68 -3.97 -5.91 4.77
N VAL A 69 -4.89 -6.29 3.88
CA VAL A 69 -5.17 -5.56 2.64
C VAL A 69 -5.68 -4.15 2.93
N LEU A 70 -6.65 -4.00 3.83
CA LEU A 70 -7.17 -2.68 4.21
C LEU A 70 -6.10 -1.81 4.89
N TRP A 71 -5.24 -2.42 5.71
CA TRP A 71 -4.14 -1.73 6.36
C TRP A 71 -3.08 -1.28 5.34
N LEU A 72 -2.74 -2.16 4.39
CA LEU A 72 -1.81 -1.85 3.31
C LEU A 72 -2.37 -0.73 2.43
N TYR A 73 -3.64 -0.80 2.05
CA TYR A 73 -4.31 0.24 1.27
C TYR A 73 -4.37 1.58 2.01
N TRP A 74 -4.66 1.57 3.32
CA TRP A 74 -4.60 2.76 4.15
C TRP A 74 -3.17 3.34 4.24
N LEU A 75 -2.17 2.47 4.42
CA LEU A 75 -0.78 2.90 4.56
C LEU A 75 -0.23 3.49 3.26
N THR A 76 -0.48 2.83 2.13
CA THR A 76 0.11 3.20 0.83
C THR A 76 -0.60 4.36 0.16
N SER A 77 -1.92 4.43 0.23
CA SER A 77 -2.69 5.44 -0.51
C SER A 77 -3.62 6.30 0.34
N GLY A 78 -3.76 6.00 1.65
CA GLY A 78 -4.75 6.67 2.49
C GLY A 78 -6.15 6.59 1.88
N TYR A 79 -6.55 5.40 1.44
CA TYR A 79 -7.79 5.12 0.69
C TYR A 79 -7.92 5.89 -0.64
N GLY A 80 -6.79 6.18 -1.30
CA GLY A 80 -6.78 6.89 -2.58
C GLY A 80 -6.92 8.42 -2.47
N LEU A 81 -7.02 8.97 -1.26
CA LEU A 81 -7.25 10.40 -1.05
C LEU A 81 -5.96 11.21 -0.84
N ARG A 82 -4.85 10.55 -0.53
CA ARG A 82 -3.57 11.21 -0.20
C ARG A 82 -2.43 10.70 -1.09
N ALA A 83 -2.31 11.27 -2.29
CA ALA A 83 -1.32 10.88 -3.30
C ALA A 83 0.13 10.87 -2.77
N TRP A 84 0.49 11.84 -1.91
CA TRP A 84 1.84 11.93 -1.35
C TRP A 84 2.25 10.70 -0.53
N ARG A 85 1.27 9.99 0.10
CA ARG A 85 1.54 8.78 0.88
C ARG A 85 1.96 7.61 -0.01
N ALA A 86 1.34 7.47 -1.19
CA ALA A 86 1.73 6.44 -2.16
C ALA A 86 3.14 6.71 -2.71
N ILE A 87 3.45 7.98 -3.00
CA ILE A 87 4.79 8.39 -3.43
C ILE A 87 5.82 8.16 -2.31
N ALA A 88 5.49 8.52 -1.07
CA ALA A 88 6.36 8.28 0.07
C ALA A 88 6.58 6.77 0.32
N ALA A 89 5.53 5.95 0.22
CA ALA A 89 5.65 4.49 0.35
C ALA A 89 6.55 3.91 -0.75
N LEU A 90 6.40 4.36 -2.00
CA LEU A 90 7.26 3.96 -3.10
C LEU A 90 8.73 4.35 -2.83
N ALA A 91 8.99 5.59 -2.39
CA ALA A 91 10.33 6.05 -2.06
C ALA A 91 10.96 5.23 -0.92
N VAL A 92 10.18 4.92 0.12
CA VAL A 92 10.63 4.06 1.24
C VAL A 92 10.96 2.65 0.76
N VAL A 93 10.11 2.04 -0.06
CA VAL A 93 10.36 0.70 -0.61
C VAL A 93 11.62 0.69 -1.47
N ILE A 94 11.77 1.64 -2.39
CA ILE A 94 12.98 1.78 -3.22
C ILE A 94 14.22 1.98 -2.32
N GLY A 95 14.10 2.80 -1.28
CA GLY A 95 15.17 3.06 -0.32
C GLY A 95 15.63 1.80 0.42
N LEU A 96 14.68 1.07 1.00
CA LEU A 96 14.97 -0.18 1.73
C LEU A 96 15.57 -1.25 0.83
N VAL A 97 15.00 -1.42 -0.37
CA VAL A 97 15.51 -2.39 -1.35
C VAL A 97 16.87 -1.97 -1.89
N GLY A 98 17.11 -0.66 -2.12
CA GLY A 98 18.43 -0.15 -2.51
C GLY A 98 19.51 -0.44 -1.46
N ILE A 99 19.20 -0.29 -0.16
CA ILE A 99 20.06 -0.69 0.95
C ILE A 99 20.27 -2.22 0.94
N GLY A 100 19.23 -3.00 0.71
CA GLY A 100 19.31 -4.46 0.57
C GLY A 100 20.25 -4.87 -0.56
N PHE A 101 20.13 -4.25 -1.72
CA PHE A 101 21.03 -4.49 -2.85
C PHE A 101 22.48 -4.15 -2.53
N SER A 102 22.75 -3.04 -1.84
CA SER A 102 24.11 -2.64 -1.50
C SER A 102 24.80 -3.59 -0.50
N ARG A 103 24.02 -4.33 0.30
CA ARG A 103 24.58 -5.22 1.34
C ARG A 103 24.65 -6.68 0.93
N VAL A 104 23.61 -7.20 0.31
CA VAL A 104 23.46 -8.64 0.03
C VAL A 104 23.04 -8.94 -1.41
N GLY A 105 22.77 -7.92 -2.23
CA GLY A 105 22.17 -8.08 -3.55
C GLY A 105 23.14 -8.55 -4.64
N PHE A 106 24.45 -8.30 -4.51
CA PHE A 106 25.45 -8.57 -5.55
C PHE A 106 26.58 -9.45 -5.04
N HIS A 107 27.13 -10.26 -5.95
CA HIS A 107 28.44 -10.91 -5.73
C HIS A 107 29.57 -9.87 -5.74
N HIS A 108 30.70 -10.20 -5.15
CA HIS A 108 31.88 -9.33 -5.19
C HIS A 108 32.46 -9.19 -6.62
N PRO A 109 32.93 -7.98 -7.02
CA PRO A 109 32.95 -6.72 -6.26
C PRO A 109 31.59 -6.06 -6.16
N HIS A 110 31.25 -5.53 -4.99
CA HIS A 110 29.97 -4.82 -4.80
C HIS A 110 29.95 -3.53 -5.62
N PRO A 111 28.85 -3.25 -6.34
CA PRO A 111 28.68 -1.97 -7.02
C PRO A 111 28.60 -0.82 -6.00
N SER A 112 28.87 0.41 -6.45
CA SER A 112 28.74 1.59 -5.59
C SER A 112 27.31 1.71 -5.04
N GLN A 113 27.15 2.37 -3.89
CA GLN A 113 25.83 2.60 -3.31
C GLN A 113 24.88 3.27 -4.31
N VAL A 114 25.37 4.25 -5.06
CA VAL A 114 24.58 4.95 -6.09
C VAL A 114 24.12 4.00 -7.19
N ALA A 115 24.98 3.08 -7.64
CA ALA A 115 24.61 2.08 -8.63
C ALA A 115 23.54 1.12 -8.11
N SER A 116 23.60 0.72 -6.84
CA SER A 116 22.60 -0.14 -6.18
C SER A 116 21.23 0.56 -6.08
N TRP A 117 21.22 1.84 -5.77
CA TRP A 117 19.99 2.64 -5.72
C TRP A 117 19.38 2.86 -7.10
N LEU A 118 20.22 3.16 -8.11
CA LEU A 118 19.76 3.27 -9.49
C LEU A 118 19.21 1.95 -10.01
N TYR A 119 19.81 0.83 -9.63
CA TYR A 119 19.32 -0.49 -9.95
C TYR A 119 17.94 -0.75 -9.33
N ALA A 120 17.75 -0.42 -8.05
CA ALA A 120 16.46 -0.54 -7.37
C ALA A 120 15.38 0.33 -8.06
N LEU A 121 15.71 1.56 -8.42
CA LEU A 121 14.81 2.46 -9.12
C LEU A 121 14.40 1.91 -10.49
N GLN A 122 15.36 1.42 -11.28
CA GLN A 122 15.12 0.83 -12.60
C GLN A 122 14.25 -0.44 -12.49
N ALA A 123 14.53 -1.29 -11.49
CA ALA A 123 13.74 -2.49 -11.23
C ALA A 123 12.29 -2.16 -10.82
N ALA A 124 12.08 -1.09 -10.03
CA ALA A 124 10.75 -0.64 -9.60
C ALA A 124 9.87 -0.14 -10.78
N VAL A 125 10.49 0.48 -11.78
CA VAL A 125 9.78 1.04 -12.97
C VAL A 125 9.79 0.05 -14.14
N SER A 126 10.32 -1.16 -13.94
CA SER A 126 10.47 -2.19 -14.99
C SER A 126 11.29 -1.73 -16.22
N LEU A 127 12.18 -0.76 -16.04
CA LEU A 127 13.09 -0.31 -17.10
C LEU A 127 14.26 -1.26 -17.21
N GLU A 128 14.38 -1.95 -18.35
CA GLU A 128 15.42 -2.97 -18.60
C GLU A 128 16.79 -2.38 -19.02
N GLY A 129 17.08 -1.13 -18.78
CA GLY A 129 18.32 -0.47 -19.21
C GLY A 129 19.61 -1.17 -18.72
N LYS A 130 20.56 -0.41 -18.16
CA LYS A 130 21.81 -0.90 -17.59
C LYS A 130 21.64 -1.96 -16.47
N ALA A 131 20.44 -2.08 -15.91
CA ALA A 131 20.06 -3.12 -14.97
C ALA A 131 20.29 -4.54 -15.50
N ARG A 132 20.22 -4.76 -16.82
CA ARG A 132 20.45 -6.07 -17.44
C ARG A 132 21.92 -6.51 -17.35
N GLN A 133 22.86 -5.57 -17.38
CA GLN A 133 24.29 -5.89 -17.25
C GLN A 133 24.68 -6.30 -15.82
N LEU A 134 23.99 -5.75 -14.82
CA LEU A 134 24.22 -6.10 -13.41
C LEU A 134 23.43 -7.35 -12.96
N SER A 135 22.43 -7.77 -13.73
CA SER A 135 21.60 -8.93 -13.36
C SER A 135 22.37 -10.25 -13.30
N GLY A 136 23.43 -10.41 -14.08
CA GLY A 136 24.29 -11.60 -14.02
C GLY A 136 25.17 -11.71 -12.78
N GLN A 137 25.22 -10.67 -11.93
CA GLN A 137 26.02 -10.61 -10.71
C GLN A 137 25.17 -10.66 -9.43
N LEU A 138 23.85 -10.90 -9.56
CA LEU A 138 22.94 -10.95 -8.42
C LEU A 138 23.11 -12.25 -7.64
N THR A 139 23.05 -12.13 -6.32
CA THR A 139 22.90 -13.26 -5.41
C THR A 139 21.46 -13.75 -5.38
N LEU A 140 21.19 -14.92 -4.80
CA LEU A 140 19.80 -15.39 -4.57
C LEU A 140 18.93 -14.36 -3.82
N PRO A 141 19.38 -13.76 -2.70
CA PRO A 141 18.64 -12.66 -2.07
C PRO A 141 18.43 -11.46 -3.00
N GLY A 142 19.40 -11.11 -3.84
CA GLY A 142 19.30 -10.04 -4.81
C GLY A 142 18.22 -10.32 -5.86
N GLU A 143 18.14 -11.54 -6.37
CA GLU A 143 17.07 -11.94 -7.30
C GLU A 143 15.68 -11.86 -6.66
N LEU A 144 15.54 -12.31 -5.41
CA LEU A 144 14.26 -12.20 -4.68
C LEU A 144 13.85 -10.74 -4.47
N LEU A 145 14.80 -9.86 -4.10
CA LEU A 145 14.54 -8.42 -3.98
C LEU A 145 14.12 -7.81 -5.32
N ARG A 146 14.79 -8.20 -6.41
CA ARG A 146 14.45 -7.74 -7.77
C ARG A 146 13.05 -8.17 -8.17
N VAL A 147 12.71 -9.45 -8.02
CA VAL A 147 11.38 -9.99 -8.34
C VAL A 147 10.32 -9.30 -7.49
N GLY A 148 10.53 -9.18 -6.17
CA GLY A 148 9.62 -8.47 -5.29
C GLY A 148 9.37 -7.03 -5.73
N LEU A 149 10.44 -6.29 -6.08
CA LEU A 149 10.33 -4.90 -6.51
C LEU A 149 9.65 -4.76 -7.87
N ARG A 150 9.86 -5.72 -8.79
CA ARG A 150 9.21 -5.76 -10.10
C ARG A 150 7.68 -5.89 -10.02
N PHE A 151 7.17 -6.53 -8.97
CA PHE A 151 5.71 -6.59 -8.71
C PHE A 151 5.21 -5.42 -7.89
N THR A 152 5.91 -5.05 -6.81
CA THR A 152 5.45 -3.98 -5.91
C THR A 152 5.61 -2.58 -6.50
N GLY A 153 6.66 -2.34 -7.30
CA GLY A 153 6.94 -1.05 -7.92
C GLY A 153 5.78 -0.55 -8.79
N PRO A 154 5.35 -1.28 -9.83
CA PRO A 154 4.24 -0.89 -10.69
C PRO A 154 2.91 -0.73 -9.94
N VAL A 155 2.64 -1.57 -8.93
CA VAL A 155 1.44 -1.46 -8.10
C VAL A 155 1.42 -0.14 -7.32
N LEU A 156 2.53 0.20 -6.65
CA LEU A 156 2.64 1.46 -5.91
C LEU A 156 2.60 2.69 -6.83
N LEU A 157 3.22 2.59 -8.00
CA LEU A 157 3.17 3.64 -9.01
C LEU A 157 1.74 3.85 -9.53
N ALA A 158 1.03 2.77 -9.84
CA ALA A 158 -0.37 2.83 -10.27
C ALA A 158 -1.26 3.45 -9.18
N LEU A 159 -1.07 3.09 -7.92
CA LEU A 159 -1.79 3.71 -6.79
C LEU A 159 -1.48 5.20 -6.65
N ALA A 160 -0.22 5.61 -6.86
CA ALA A 160 0.17 7.02 -6.85
C ALA A 160 -0.53 7.79 -7.98
N VAL A 161 -0.51 7.26 -9.21
CA VAL A 161 -1.15 7.88 -10.39
C VAL A 161 -2.66 7.98 -10.21
N LEU A 162 -3.32 6.92 -9.73
CA LEU A 162 -4.76 6.93 -9.44
C LEU A 162 -5.13 7.98 -8.38
N SER A 163 -4.29 8.12 -7.35
CA SER A 163 -4.49 9.11 -6.29
C SER A 163 -4.36 10.56 -6.80
N ILE A 164 -3.45 10.81 -7.74
CA ILE A 164 -3.27 12.11 -8.40
C ILE A 164 -4.47 12.39 -9.32
N ARG A 165 -4.85 11.41 -10.15
CA ARG A 165 -5.98 11.56 -11.08
C ARG A 165 -7.28 11.90 -10.35
N GLY A 166 -7.51 11.32 -9.16
CA GLY A 166 -8.67 11.65 -8.32
C GLY A 166 -8.69 13.09 -7.82
N ARG A 167 -7.54 13.80 -7.82
CA ARG A 167 -7.45 15.22 -7.45
C ARG A 167 -7.55 16.19 -8.63
N VAL A 168 -7.10 15.78 -9.82
CA VAL A 168 -7.05 16.66 -11.01
C VAL A 168 -8.43 16.79 -11.66
N LYS A 169 -9.34 15.86 -11.43
CA LYS A 169 -10.73 15.93 -11.94
C LYS A 169 -11.67 16.77 -11.07
N ARG A 170 -11.15 17.46 -10.07
CA ARG A 170 -11.94 18.28 -9.12
C ARG A 170 -11.79 19.77 -9.41
#